data_f08bad0fc7f61584ca751d529b4f86a2
#
_entry.id   f08bad0fc7f61584ca751d529b4f86a2
#
_cell.length_a   1.000
_cell.length_b   1.000
_cell.length_c   1.000
_cell.angle_alpha   90.00
_cell.angle_beta   90.00
_cell.angle_gamma   90.00
#
_symmetry.space_group_name_H-M   'P 1'
#
loop_
_entity.id
_entity.type
_entity.pdbx_description
1 polymer ?
#
loop_
_entity_poly.entity_id
_entity_poly.type
_entity_poly.pdbx_seq_one_letter_code
_entity_poly.pdbx_strand_id
1 'polypeptide(L)'
;MLEFARLGARVKLFVTGQHPGLDLADHGLAHVPSHRLSCPGRRDPLAHVEDVSAEFARLWCSAAPDLVVVQGDTSSALGGARAAVACGSPLAHVEAGLRSFDLSSPWPEEQFRTEIDCLSDILFAPTTGAAANLRREKLDGALHITGNSGIDALLAQLEAMPAAPRRTRRRGPLRLLVTCHRRENWGTGLTSLALALIALARRGDVVIDTVLHPNPQVARAMFTLLNGEPGIRLVAPLGHHAMIDAMRRADLILSDSGGVQEEAPALGVPLLVLRHSTERPECVESGNALLVGTRTHRVIEA
;
A
#
# COMPACT_ATOMS: atom_id res chain seq x y z
N MET A 1 -6.14 -12.49 -10.20
CA MET A 1 -6.35 -12.40 -11.68
C MET A 1 -5.88 -13.66 -12.41
N LEU A 2 -4.63 -14.07 -12.28
CA LEU A 2 -4.13 -15.27 -12.96
C LEU A 2 -4.92 -16.53 -12.56
N GLU A 3 -5.34 -16.63 -11.32
CA GLU A 3 -6.15 -17.75 -10.83
C GLU A 3 -7.56 -17.77 -11.46
N PHE A 4 -8.19 -16.62 -11.65
CA PHE A 4 -9.45 -16.56 -12.40
C PHE A 4 -9.29 -17.07 -13.82
N ALA A 5 -8.21 -16.68 -14.51
CA ALA A 5 -7.92 -17.17 -15.85
C ALA A 5 -7.66 -18.70 -15.86
N ARG A 6 -6.94 -19.22 -14.86
CA ARG A 6 -6.70 -20.66 -14.68
C ARG A 6 -8.00 -21.45 -14.47
N LEU A 7 -8.98 -20.84 -13.82
CA LEU A 7 -10.32 -21.41 -13.61
C LEU A 7 -11.25 -21.24 -14.83
N GLY A 8 -10.75 -20.72 -15.95
CA GLY A 8 -11.49 -20.60 -17.20
C GLY A 8 -12.26 -19.28 -17.37
N ALA A 9 -12.12 -18.32 -16.45
CA ALA A 9 -12.74 -17.01 -16.63
C ALA A 9 -11.99 -16.17 -17.69
N ARG A 10 -12.72 -15.41 -18.49
CA ARG A 10 -12.14 -14.42 -19.38
C ARG A 10 -11.83 -13.15 -18.60
N VAL A 11 -10.56 -12.97 -18.24
CA VAL A 11 -10.10 -11.82 -17.46
C VAL A 11 -9.63 -10.70 -18.38
N LYS A 12 -10.04 -9.48 -18.09
CA LYS A 12 -9.54 -8.26 -18.72
C LYS A 12 -9.09 -7.27 -17.64
N LEU A 13 -7.85 -6.81 -17.75
CA LEU A 13 -7.28 -5.82 -16.86
C LEU A 13 -7.48 -4.42 -17.41
N PHE A 14 -7.88 -3.48 -16.55
CA PHE A 14 -7.97 -2.07 -16.91
C PHE A 14 -6.94 -1.26 -16.15
N VAL A 15 -6.15 -0.46 -16.88
CA VAL A 15 -5.16 0.47 -16.33
C VAL A 15 -5.74 1.88 -16.45
N THR A 16 -6.10 2.47 -15.32
CA THR A 16 -6.87 3.70 -15.27
C THR A 16 -6.05 4.98 -15.46
N GLY A 17 -4.70 4.88 -15.49
CA GLY A 17 -3.83 6.05 -15.65
C GLY A 17 -3.51 6.79 -14.34
N GLN A 18 -3.99 6.34 -13.18
CA GLN A 18 -3.63 6.91 -11.87
C GLN A 18 -2.11 6.93 -11.66
N HIS A 19 -1.42 5.90 -12.14
CA HIS A 19 0.04 5.81 -12.16
C HIS A 19 0.53 5.74 -13.62
N PRO A 20 0.94 6.86 -14.23
CA PRO A 20 1.31 6.90 -15.65
C PRO A 20 2.44 5.96 -16.05
N GLY A 21 3.38 5.72 -15.12
CA GLY A 21 4.55 4.84 -15.33
C GLY A 21 4.34 3.37 -14.99
N LEU A 22 3.09 2.93 -14.74
CA LEU A 22 2.81 1.52 -14.44
C LEU A 22 3.08 0.65 -15.68
N ASP A 23 4.08 -0.23 -15.58
CA ASP A 23 4.35 -1.28 -16.56
C ASP A 23 3.84 -2.63 -16.04
N LEU A 24 2.95 -3.26 -16.78
CA LEU A 24 2.39 -4.56 -16.43
C LEU A 24 3.42 -5.68 -16.46
N ALA A 25 4.50 -5.52 -17.24
CA ALA A 25 5.59 -6.48 -17.31
C ALA A 25 6.34 -6.59 -15.97
N ASP A 26 6.55 -5.48 -15.28
CA ASP A 26 7.20 -5.43 -13.97
C ASP A 26 6.43 -6.22 -12.89
N HIS A 27 5.15 -6.46 -13.16
CA HIS A 27 4.24 -7.20 -12.26
C HIS A 27 3.89 -8.60 -12.78
N GLY A 28 4.57 -9.09 -13.82
CA GLY A 28 4.30 -10.41 -14.42
C GLY A 28 2.95 -10.50 -15.17
N LEU A 29 2.35 -9.36 -15.52
CA LEU A 29 1.01 -9.27 -16.12
C LEU A 29 1.02 -8.92 -17.61
N ALA A 30 2.18 -8.92 -18.27
CA ALA A 30 2.31 -8.56 -19.69
C ALA A 30 1.44 -9.43 -20.62
N HIS A 31 1.16 -10.66 -20.23
CA HIS A 31 0.36 -11.63 -20.98
C HIS A 31 -1.16 -11.53 -20.73
N VAL A 32 -1.59 -10.72 -19.76
CA VAL A 32 -3.01 -10.54 -19.43
C VAL A 32 -3.63 -9.53 -20.40
N PRO A 33 -4.76 -9.88 -21.05
CA PRO A 33 -5.48 -8.91 -21.88
C PRO A 33 -5.78 -7.63 -21.08
N SER A 34 -5.27 -6.50 -21.55
CA SER A 34 -5.37 -5.24 -20.84
C SER A 34 -5.90 -4.13 -21.72
N HIS A 35 -6.52 -3.14 -21.09
CA HIS A 35 -6.96 -1.90 -21.73
C HIS A 35 -6.56 -0.71 -20.88
N ARG A 36 -5.88 0.26 -21.48
CA ARG A 36 -5.52 1.51 -20.81
C ARG A 36 -6.58 2.56 -21.09
N LEU A 37 -7.17 3.10 -20.02
CA LEU A 37 -8.13 4.19 -20.11
C LEU A 37 -7.44 5.52 -20.44
N SER A 38 -8.19 6.44 -21.04
CA SER A 38 -7.74 7.81 -21.33
C SER A 38 -7.98 8.74 -20.14
N CYS A 39 -7.71 8.27 -18.91
CA CYS A 39 -7.93 9.00 -17.66
C CYS A 39 -6.58 9.30 -17.02
N PRO A 40 -5.91 10.43 -17.30
CA PRO A 40 -4.67 10.77 -16.63
C PRO A 40 -4.92 10.99 -15.14
N GLY A 41 -3.96 10.56 -14.31
CA GLY A 41 -4.02 10.82 -12.86
C GLY A 41 -4.17 12.32 -12.57
N ARG A 42 -5.04 12.67 -11.63
CA ARG A 42 -5.32 14.07 -11.25
C ARG A 42 -4.76 14.37 -9.86
N ARG A 43 -4.52 15.66 -9.57
CA ARG A 43 -4.17 16.12 -8.22
C ARG A 43 -5.34 15.94 -7.24
N ASP A 44 -6.56 16.18 -7.73
CA ASP A 44 -7.80 15.92 -7.02
C ASP A 44 -8.21 14.46 -7.25
N PRO A 45 -8.19 13.62 -6.21
CA PRO A 45 -8.58 12.22 -6.33
C PRO A 45 -10.06 12.03 -6.66
N LEU A 46 -10.94 12.92 -6.21
CA LEU A 46 -12.38 12.85 -6.53
C LEU A 46 -12.63 13.12 -8.02
N ALA A 47 -11.96 14.11 -8.59
CA ALA A 47 -12.06 14.36 -10.03
C ALA A 47 -11.54 13.17 -10.86
N HIS A 48 -10.54 12.42 -10.37
CA HIS A 48 -10.09 11.20 -11.03
C HIS A 48 -11.12 10.06 -10.91
N VAL A 49 -11.82 9.94 -9.79
CA VAL A 49 -12.96 9.00 -9.66
C VAL A 49 -14.01 9.25 -10.73
N GLU A 50 -14.41 10.51 -10.93
CA GLU A 50 -15.42 10.88 -11.92
C GLU A 50 -14.96 10.56 -13.37
N ASP A 51 -13.69 10.88 -13.70
CA ASP A 51 -13.15 10.54 -15.03
C ASP A 51 -13.15 9.03 -15.29
N VAL A 52 -12.69 8.24 -14.32
CA VAL A 52 -12.63 6.78 -14.43
C VAL A 52 -14.03 6.19 -14.54
N SER A 53 -14.97 6.65 -13.71
CA SER A 53 -16.35 6.19 -13.75
C SER A 53 -17.03 6.48 -15.08
N ALA A 54 -16.87 7.70 -15.61
CA ALA A 54 -17.43 8.08 -16.91
C ALA A 54 -16.84 7.28 -18.07
N GLU A 55 -15.53 7.00 -18.04
CA GLU A 55 -14.87 6.22 -19.08
C GLU A 55 -15.34 4.76 -19.08
N PHE A 56 -15.44 4.14 -17.92
CA PHE A 56 -15.98 2.80 -17.79
C PHE A 56 -17.46 2.73 -18.21
N ALA A 57 -18.28 3.69 -17.80
CA ALA A 57 -19.68 3.74 -18.22
C ALA A 57 -19.83 3.74 -19.74
N ARG A 58 -18.97 4.50 -20.45
CA ARG A 58 -18.92 4.49 -21.92
C ARG A 58 -18.49 3.14 -22.51
N LEU A 59 -17.50 2.49 -21.91
CA LEU A 59 -16.99 1.19 -22.36
C LEU A 59 -17.99 0.05 -22.13
N TRP A 60 -18.75 0.11 -21.03
CA TRP A 60 -19.64 -0.97 -20.61
C TRP A 60 -21.10 -0.77 -20.99
N CYS A 61 -21.46 0.39 -21.57
CA CYS A 61 -22.83 0.67 -22.01
C CYS A 61 -23.38 -0.36 -23.02
N SER A 62 -22.52 -0.97 -23.83
CA SER A 62 -22.89 -1.96 -24.85
C SER A 62 -22.62 -3.41 -24.46
N ALA A 63 -21.73 -3.63 -23.49
CA ALA A 63 -21.31 -4.96 -23.04
C ALA A 63 -20.79 -4.86 -21.60
N ALA A 64 -21.70 -4.90 -20.64
CA ALA A 64 -21.37 -4.91 -19.22
C ALA A 64 -20.59 -6.19 -18.85
N PRO A 65 -19.59 -6.12 -17.95
CA PRO A 65 -18.91 -7.30 -17.44
C PRO A 65 -19.86 -8.18 -16.60
N ASP A 66 -19.65 -9.50 -16.61
CA ASP A 66 -20.36 -10.43 -15.73
C ASP A 66 -19.99 -10.22 -14.26
N LEU A 67 -18.80 -9.69 -13.98
CA LEU A 67 -18.31 -9.33 -12.65
C LEU A 67 -17.22 -8.27 -12.79
N VAL A 68 -17.29 -7.24 -11.97
CA VAL A 68 -16.21 -6.27 -11.75
C VAL A 68 -15.51 -6.59 -10.44
N VAL A 69 -14.18 -6.66 -10.47
CA VAL A 69 -13.36 -6.85 -9.26
C VAL A 69 -12.50 -5.61 -9.06
N VAL A 70 -12.63 -4.98 -7.91
CA VAL A 70 -11.77 -3.86 -7.48
C VAL A 70 -10.97 -4.25 -6.25
N GLN A 71 -9.82 -3.61 -6.04
CA GLN A 71 -8.97 -3.87 -4.88
C GLN A 71 -8.56 -2.57 -4.21
N GLY A 72 -8.64 -2.56 -2.88
CA GLY A 72 -8.22 -1.45 -2.05
C GLY A 72 -9.10 -0.21 -2.21
N ASP A 73 -8.49 0.96 -2.00
CA ASP A 73 -9.19 2.21 -1.71
C ASP A 73 -8.72 3.38 -2.60
N THR A 74 -8.27 3.08 -3.79
CA THR A 74 -7.80 4.10 -4.73
C THR A 74 -8.96 4.76 -5.49
N SER A 75 -8.70 5.93 -6.08
CA SER A 75 -9.67 6.57 -6.98
C SER A 75 -10.01 5.68 -8.19
N SER A 76 -9.08 4.83 -8.61
CA SER A 76 -9.33 3.83 -9.66
C SER A 76 -10.32 2.77 -9.21
N ALA A 77 -10.19 2.27 -7.98
CA ALA A 77 -11.09 1.27 -7.42
C ALA A 77 -12.51 1.85 -7.25
N LEU A 78 -12.63 3.03 -6.68
CA LEU A 78 -13.95 3.68 -6.52
C LEU A 78 -14.60 4.04 -7.85
N GLY A 79 -13.83 4.57 -8.82
CA GLY A 79 -14.36 4.87 -10.15
C GLY A 79 -14.88 3.62 -10.87
N GLY A 80 -14.16 2.49 -10.76
CA GLY A 80 -14.58 1.19 -11.26
C GLY A 80 -15.83 0.66 -10.55
N ALA A 81 -15.90 0.82 -9.22
CA ALA A 81 -17.04 0.39 -8.41
C ALA A 81 -18.32 1.16 -8.79
N ARG A 82 -18.26 2.49 -8.87
CA ARG A 82 -19.40 3.33 -9.30
C ARG A 82 -19.88 2.97 -10.71
N ALA A 83 -18.94 2.71 -11.63
CA ALA A 83 -19.29 2.30 -12.97
C ALA A 83 -19.93 0.91 -13.04
N ALA A 84 -19.48 -0.05 -12.22
CA ALA A 84 -20.11 -1.37 -12.11
C ALA A 84 -21.57 -1.26 -11.72
N VAL A 85 -21.87 -0.51 -10.67
CA VAL A 85 -23.24 -0.27 -10.21
C VAL A 85 -24.08 0.42 -11.29
N ALA A 86 -23.54 1.45 -11.95
CA ALA A 86 -24.24 2.19 -13.00
C ALA A 86 -24.59 1.30 -14.20
N CYS A 87 -23.81 0.26 -14.49
CA CYS A 87 -24.03 -0.71 -15.57
C CYS A 87 -24.81 -1.95 -15.13
N GLY A 88 -25.15 -2.08 -13.84
CA GLY A 88 -25.82 -3.26 -13.31
C GLY A 88 -24.92 -4.52 -13.24
N SER A 89 -23.61 -4.36 -13.26
CA SER A 89 -22.66 -5.46 -13.11
C SER A 89 -22.43 -5.77 -11.63
N PRO A 90 -22.41 -7.05 -11.22
CA PRO A 90 -21.98 -7.43 -9.89
C PRO A 90 -20.59 -6.92 -9.57
N LEU A 91 -20.39 -6.47 -8.31
CA LEU A 91 -19.14 -5.90 -7.83
C LEU A 91 -18.55 -6.73 -6.70
N ALA A 92 -17.26 -7.06 -6.82
CA ALA A 92 -16.48 -7.69 -5.77
C ALA A 92 -15.36 -6.76 -5.31
N HIS A 93 -15.25 -6.58 -3.98
CA HIS A 93 -14.19 -5.78 -3.37
C HIS A 93 -13.18 -6.68 -2.65
N VAL A 94 -11.92 -6.65 -3.10
CA VAL A 94 -10.79 -7.30 -2.46
C VAL A 94 -10.14 -6.30 -1.50
N GLU A 95 -9.76 -6.74 -0.30
CA GLU A 95 -9.27 -5.91 0.80
C GLU A 95 -10.39 -5.09 1.48
N ALA A 96 -11.61 -5.65 1.50
CA ALA A 96 -12.78 -5.05 2.11
C ALA A 96 -12.71 -4.99 3.65
N GLY A 97 -13.30 -3.97 4.24
CA GLY A 97 -13.50 -3.87 5.69
C GLY A 97 -12.33 -3.30 6.50
N LEU A 98 -11.26 -2.85 5.87
CA LEU A 98 -10.24 -2.06 6.57
C LEU A 98 -10.84 -0.73 7.03
N ARG A 99 -10.59 -0.30 8.27
CA ARG A 99 -11.11 0.95 8.85
C ARG A 99 -10.09 1.64 9.73
N SER A 100 -9.93 2.94 9.50
CA SER A 100 -9.31 3.85 10.47
C SER A 100 -10.34 4.50 11.40
N PHE A 101 -11.62 4.48 11.01
CA PHE A 101 -12.73 5.19 11.65
C PHE A 101 -12.56 6.72 11.69
N ASP A 102 -11.67 7.26 10.89
CA ASP A 102 -11.44 8.68 10.72
C ASP A 102 -11.45 9.03 9.23
N LEU A 103 -12.56 9.57 8.73
CA LEU A 103 -12.72 9.95 7.33
C LEU A 103 -11.71 10.99 6.84
N SER A 104 -10.98 11.64 7.75
CA SER A 104 -9.93 12.59 7.43
C SER A 104 -8.53 11.95 7.38
N SER A 105 -8.37 10.70 7.86
CA SER A 105 -7.05 10.04 7.96
C SER A 105 -7.13 8.50 7.87
N PRO A 106 -6.63 7.91 6.77
CA PRO A 106 -6.07 8.54 5.58
C PRO A 106 -7.16 9.15 4.68
N TRP A 107 -6.90 10.33 4.17
CA TRP A 107 -7.78 10.97 3.19
C TRP A 107 -7.16 10.90 1.79
N PRO A 108 -7.92 10.51 0.74
CA PRO A 108 -9.36 10.20 0.71
C PRO A 108 -9.67 8.70 0.92
N GLU A 109 -8.69 7.88 1.23
CA GLU A 109 -8.76 6.42 1.18
C GLU A 109 -9.84 5.85 2.11
N GLU A 110 -10.03 6.42 3.33
CA GLU A 110 -11.06 5.93 4.25
C GLU A 110 -12.47 6.13 3.71
N GLN A 111 -12.71 7.28 3.05
CA GLN A 111 -14.00 7.53 2.38
C GLN A 111 -14.22 6.57 1.22
N PHE A 112 -13.16 6.34 0.42
CA PHE A 112 -13.27 5.50 -0.77
C PHE A 112 -13.56 4.04 -0.41
N ARG A 113 -12.85 3.46 0.55
CA ARG A 113 -13.06 2.06 0.94
C ARG A 113 -14.44 1.84 1.54
N THR A 114 -14.91 2.77 2.36
CA THR A 114 -16.25 2.70 2.95
C THR A 114 -17.32 2.74 1.87
N GLU A 115 -17.20 3.62 0.86
CA GLU A 115 -18.14 3.67 -0.25
C GLU A 115 -18.09 2.41 -1.11
N ILE A 116 -16.88 1.92 -1.45
CA ILE A 116 -16.73 0.69 -2.24
C ILE A 116 -17.37 -0.50 -1.53
N ASP A 117 -17.13 -0.65 -0.21
CA ASP A 117 -17.74 -1.71 0.58
C ASP A 117 -19.28 -1.65 0.55
N CYS A 118 -19.85 -0.45 0.67
CA CYS A 118 -21.31 -0.25 0.57
C CYS A 118 -21.90 -0.61 -0.80
N LEU A 119 -21.12 -0.45 -1.87
CA LEU A 119 -21.55 -0.72 -3.24
C LEU A 119 -21.38 -2.20 -3.64
N SER A 120 -20.65 -2.99 -2.87
CA SER A 120 -20.18 -4.32 -3.28
C SER A 120 -21.16 -5.43 -2.95
N ASP A 121 -21.42 -6.31 -3.92
CA ASP A 121 -22.20 -7.54 -3.75
C ASP A 121 -21.37 -8.64 -3.07
N ILE A 122 -20.03 -8.61 -3.23
CA ILE A 122 -19.10 -9.59 -2.65
C ILE A 122 -17.96 -8.84 -1.95
N LEU A 123 -17.73 -9.18 -0.68
CA LEU A 123 -16.76 -8.53 0.19
C LEU A 123 -15.70 -9.55 0.62
N PHE A 124 -14.47 -9.40 0.11
CA PHE A 124 -13.33 -10.23 0.47
C PHE A 124 -12.49 -9.54 1.54
N ALA A 125 -12.77 -9.88 2.80
CA ALA A 125 -12.05 -9.32 3.96
C ALA A 125 -10.69 -10.01 4.16
N PRO A 126 -9.60 -9.27 4.37
CA PRO A 126 -8.28 -9.87 4.59
C PRO A 126 -8.14 -10.51 5.97
N THR A 127 -8.88 -10.03 6.97
CA THR A 127 -8.77 -10.48 8.36
C THR A 127 -10.13 -10.65 9.02
N THR A 128 -10.15 -11.32 10.17
CA THR A 128 -11.36 -11.41 11.02
C THR A 128 -11.75 -10.04 11.57
N GLY A 129 -10.78 -9.15 11.83
CA GLY A 129 -11.00 -7.77 12.26
C GLY A 129 -11.72 -6.96 11.17
N ALA A 130 -11.24 -7.01 9.93
CA ALA A 130 -11.89 -6.38 8.79
C ALA A 130 -13.33 -6.92 8.58
N ALA A 131 -13.52 -8.24 8.67
CA ALA A 131 -14.83 -8.85 8.59
C ALA A 131 -15.79 -8.40 9.73
N ALA A 132 -15.26 -8.19 10.94
CA ALA A 132 -16.05 -7.68 12.06
C ALA A 132 -16.51 -6.23 11.82
N ASN A 133 -15.70 -5.40 11.17
CA ASN A 133 -16.08 -4.05 10.76
C ASN A 133 -17.29 -4.08 9.82
N LEU A 134 -17.21 -4.88 8.75
CA LEU A 134 -18.29 -5.02 7.77
C LEU A 134 -19.60 -5.53 8.39
N ARG A 135 -19.51 -6.52 9.30
CA ARG A 135 -20.70 -7.01 10.04
C ARG A 135 -21.31 -5.94 10.92
N ARG A 136 -20.49 -5.11 11.58
CA ARG A 136 -20.96 -3.99 12.42
C ARG A 136 -21.68 -2.93 11.60
N GLU A 137 -21.24 -2.69 10.38
CA GLU A 137 -21.84 -1.76 9.43
C GLU A 137 -23.11 -2.33 8.76
N LYS A 138 -23.37 -3.65 8.92
CA LYS A 138 -24.56 -4.35 8.40
C LYS A 138 -24.73 -4.20 6.89
N LEU A 139 -23.64 -4.39 6.15
CA LEU A 139 -23.65 -4.35 4.69
C LEU A 139 -24.30 -5.62 4.12
N ASP A 140 -24.98 -5.47 2.99
CA ASP A 140 -25.76 -6.56 2.37
C ASP A 140 -24.90 -7.52 1.53
N GLY A 141 -23.65 -7.17 1.21
CA GLY A 141 -22.74 -7.97 0.40
C GLY A 141 -22.36 -9.31 1.04
N ALA A 142 -22.17 -10.34 0.21
CA ALA A 142 -21.70 -11.65 0.65
C ALA A 142 -20.27 -11.55 1.19
N LEU A 143 -20.10 -11.73 2.51
CA LEU A 143 -18.82 -11.57 3.20
C LEU A 143 -18.02 -12.87 3.26
N HIS A 144 -16.77 -12.81 2.76
CA HIS A 144 -15.79 -13.89 2.81
C HIS A 144 -14.49 -13.41 3.46
N ILE A 145 -13.93 -14.21 4.38
CA ILE A 145 -12.59 -13.97 4.93
C ILE A 145 -11.61 -14.78 4.10
N THR A 146 -10.78 -14.11 3.31
CA THR A 146 -9.94 -14.75 2.28
C THR A 146 -8.44 -14.64 2.55
N GLY A 147 -8.02 -13.89 3.57
CA GLY A 147 -6.62 -13.52 3.72
C GLY A 147 -6.24 -12.36 2.80
N ASN A 148 -4.96 -12.10 2.70
CA ASN A 148 -4.41 -10.95 1.99
C ASN A 148 -3.62 -11.39 0.76
N SER A 149 -4.13 -11.09 -0.43
CA SER A 149 -3.47 -11.42 -1.70
C SER A 149 -2.10 -10.75 -1.89
N GLY A 150 -1.84 -9.64 -1.19
CA GLY A 150 -0.51 -9.01 -1.16
C GLY A 150 0.53 -9.89 -0.46
N ILE A 151 0.13 -10.58 0.62
CA ILE A 151 1.00 -11.54 1.32
C ILE A 151 1.24 -12.78 0.46
N ASP A 152 0.24 -13.29 -0.25
CA ASP A 152 0.43 -14.40 -1.19
C ASP A 152 1.43 -14.02 -2.29
N ALA A 153 1.34 -12.81 -2.82
CA ALA A 153 2.28 -12.30 -3.82
C ALA A 153 3.70 -12.16 -3.24
N LEU A 154 3.84 -11.67 -2.00
CA LEU A 154 5.10 -11.60 -1.28
C LEU A 154 5.73 -12.99 -1.12
N LEU A 155 4.96 -13.98 -0.65
CA LEU A 155 5.45 -15.34 -0.43
C LEU A 155 5.90 -16.00 -1.74
N ALA A 156 5.12 -15.82 -2.82
CA ALA A 156 5.51 -16.34 -4.14
C ALA A 156 6.82 -15.69 -4.64
N GLN A 157 7.04 -14.40 -4.39
CA GLN A 157 8.31 -13.76 -4.73
C GLN A 157 9.47 -14.27 -3.87
N LEU A 158 9.22 -14.51 -2.58
CA LEU A 158 10.24 -15.04 -1.67
C LEU A 158 10.74 -16.42 -2.07
N GLU A 159 9.85 -17.28 -2.60
CA GLU A 159 10.21 -18.60 -3.12
C GLU A 159 11.18 -18.51 -4.31
N ALA A 160 11.02 -17.47 -5.15
CA ALA A 160 11.89 -17.21 -6.30
C ALA A 160 13.20 -16.51 -5.95
N MET A 161 13.32 -15.96 -4.73
CA MET A 161 14.51 -15.22 -4.28
C MET A 161 15.53 -16.13 -3.60
N PRO A 162 16.83 -15.81 -3.70
CA PRO A 162 17.86 -16.50 -2.89
C PRO A 162 17.51 -16.40 -1.40
N ALA A 163 17.88 -17.44 -0.63
CA ALA A 163 17.67 -17.45 0.81
C ALA A 163 18.23 -16.16 1.46
N ALA A 164 17.43 -15.54 2.33
CA ALA A 164 17.92 -14.38 3.08
C ALA A 164 19.13 -14.78 3.94
N PRO A 165 20.10 -13.86 4.12
CA PRO A 165 21.16 -14.10 5.08
C PRO A 165 20.51 -14.38 6.46
N ARG A 166 20.91 -15.50 7.09
CA ARG A 166 20.40 -15.83 8.43
C ARG A 166 20.62 -14.62 9.36
N ARG A 167 19.57 -14.21 10.05
CA ARG A 167 19.65 -13.21 11.13
C ARG A 167 20.37 -13.83 12.32
N THR A 168 21.66 -14.03 12.20
CA THR A 168 22.52 -14.32 13.36
C THR A 168 22.75 -13.01 14.10
N ARG A 169 22.93 -13.08 15.43
CA ARG A 169 23.33 -11.92 16.24
C ARG A 169 24.53 -11.23 15.56
N ARG A 170 24.24 -10.13 14.84
CA ARG A 170 25.27 -9.40 14.09
C ARG A 170 26.22 -8.70 15.07
N ARG A 171 27.49 -8.86 14.81
CA ARG A 171 28.51 -7.93 15.31
C ARG A 171 28.55 -6.75 14.32
N GLY A 172 28.01 -5.59 14.70
CA GLY A 172 28.01 -4.38 13.87
C GLY A 172 26.74 -3.54 14.05
N PRO A 173 26.66 -2.37 13.40
CA PRO A 173 25.53 -1.47 13.53
C PRO A 173 24.23 -2.10 12.99
N LEU A 174 23.11 -1.75 13.62
CA LEU A 174 21.77 -2.13 13.16
C LEU A 174 21.47 -1.46 11.81
N ARG A 175 20.80 -2.17 10.94
CA ARG A 175 20.36 -1.67 9.64
C ARG A 175 18.90 -1.23 9.72
N LEU A 176 18.68 0.05 9.55
CA LEU A 176 17.35 0.64 9.47
C LEU A 176 17.00 0.88 8.00
N LEU A 177 15.81 0.44 7.60
CA LEU A 177 15.21 0.79 6.31
C LEU A 177 14.11 1.82 6.56
N VAL A 178 14.17 2.95 5.88
CA VAL A 178 13.20 4.05 6.07
C VAL A 178 12.49 4.34 4.77
N THR A 179 11.15 4.39 4.82
CA THR A 179 10.29 4.89 3.74
C THR A 179 9.26 5.86 4.30
N CYS A 180 9.04 6.98 3.62
CA CYS A 180 8.04 7.97 4.02
C CYS A 180 7.35 8.51 2.77
N HIS A 181 6.08 8.12 2.57
CA HIS A 181 5.35 8.31 1.32
C HIS A 181 4.06 9.11 1.48
N ARG A 182 3.42 9.06 2.65
CA ARG A 182 2.10 9.65 2.90
C ARG A 182 2.14 11.17 2.91
N ARG A 183 1.13 11.80 2.30
CA ARG A 183 1.01 13.27 2.21
C ARG A 183 0.91 13.93 3.57
N GLU A 184 0.28 13.25 4.55
CA GLU A 184 0.14 13.71 5.92
C GLU A 184 1.48 13.96 6.62
N ASN A 185 2.54 13.27 6.17
CA ASN A 185 3.90 13.39 6.71
C ASN A 185 4.75 14.45 5.99
N TRP A 186 4.26 15.06 4.91
CA TRP A 186 5.05 16.04 4.19
C TRP A 186 5.23 17.35 4.99
N GLY A 187 6.26 18.10 4.68
CA GLY A 187 6.59 19.34 5.40
C GLY A 187 7.20 19.07 6.78
N THR A 188 6.52 19.46 7.84
CA THR A 188 7.04 19.35 9.22
C THR A 188 7.26 17.92 9.68
N GLY A 189 6.43 16.98 9.25
CA GLY A 189 6.59 15.56 9.55
C GLY A 189 7.89 15.01 8.98
N LEU A 190 8.18 15.34 7.72
CA LEU A 190 9.42 14.94 7.05
C LEU A 190 10.66 15.53 7.74
N THR A 191 10.59 16.79 8.13
CA THR A 191 11.66 17.47 8.86
C THR A 191 11.90 16.85 10.24
N SER A 192 10.83 16.54 10.97
CA SER A 192 10.93 15.89 12.29
C SER A 192 11.51 14.48 12.19
N LEU A 193 11.11 13.73 11.17
CA LEU A 193 11.68 12.41 10.88
C LEU A 193 13.18 12.53 10.54
N ALA A 194 13.55 13.45 9.65
CA ALA A 194 14.96 13.66 9.29
C ALA A 194 15.84 13.97 10.50
N LEU A 195 15.37 14.81 11.42
CA LEU A 195 16.08 15.12 12.67
C LEU A 195 16.26 13.86 13.55
N ALA A 196 15.24 12.98 13.59
CA ALA A 196 15.36 11.71 14.31
C ALA A 196 16.43 10.80 13.67
N LEU A 197 16.40 10.66 12.35
CA LEU A 197 17.36 9.83 11.61
C LEU A 197 18.80 10.32 11.79
N ILE A 198 19.02 11.64 11.72
CA ILE A 198 20.34 12.26 11.98
C ILE A 198 20.80 11.96 13.41
N ALA A 199 19.93 12.14 14.39
CA ALA A 199 20.27 11.86 15.78
C ALA A 199 20.64 10.38 16.01
N LEU A 200 19.89 9.46 15.40
CA LEU A 200 20.16 8.02 15.46
C LEU A 200 21.49 7.68 14.76
N ALA A 201 21.74 8.20 13.56
CA ALA A 201 22.96 7.93 12.80
C ALA A 201 24.22 8.40 13.54
N ARG A 202 24.14 9.54 14.24
CA ARG A 202 25.26 10.10 15.04
C ARG A 202 25.62 9.26 16.25
N ARG A 203 24.77 8.34 16.68
CA ARG A 203 25.10 7.36 17.75
C ARG A 203 26.18 6.37 17.29
N GLY A 204 26.29 6.10 16.00
CA GLY A 204 27.28 5.17 15.43
C GLY A 204 26.93 3.69 15.57
N ASP A 205 25.82 3.35 16.21
CA ASP A 205 25.31 1.99 16.39
C ASP A 205 24.27 1.57 15.35
N VAL A 206 23.90 2.48 14.43
CA VAL A 206 22.98 2.22 13.33
C VAL A 206 23.52 2.70 11.99
N VAL A 207 23.08 2.07 10.90
CA VAL A 207 23.21 2.53 9.52
C VAL A 207 21.82 2.59 8.90
N ILE A 208 21.52 3.64 8.18
CA ILE A 208 20.17 3.98 7.74
C ILE A 208 20.12 4.05 6.22
N ASP A 209 19.29 3.20 5.61
CA ASP A 209 18.92 3.25 4.21
C ASP A 209 17.57 3.97 4.07
N THR A 210 17.57 5.18 3.53
CA THR A 210 16.37 5.98 3.31
C THR A 210 15.98 5.92 1.84
N VAL A 211 14.87 5.23 1.52
CA VAL A 211 14.35 5.15 0.16
C VAL A 211 13.60 6.43 -0.18
N LEU A 212 14.05 7.10 -1.23
CA LEU A 212 13.46 8.35 -1.69
C LEU A 212 12.10 8.13 -2.34
N HIS A 213 11.20 9.10 -2.19
CA HIS A 213 9.88 9.05 -2.80
C HIS A 213 9.97 9.22 -4.33
N PRO A 214 9.11 8.53 -5.14
CA PRO A 214 9.07 8.73 -6.60
C PRO A 214 8.70 10.16 -7.01
N ASN A 215 7.93 10.88 -6.17
CA ASN A 215 7.63 12.29 -6.42
C ASN A 215 8.90 13.15 -6.20
N PRO A 216 9.38 13.87 -7.25
CA PRO A 216 10.63 14.64 -7.18
C PRO A 216 10.63 15.74 -6.11
N GLN A 217 9.48 16.32 -5.77
CA GLN A 217 9.40 17.37 -4.75
C GLN A 217 9.69 16.79 -3.35
N VAL A 218 9.11 15.64 -3.03
CA VAL A 218 9.33 14.95 -1.76
C VAL A 218 10.75 14.40 -1.68
N ALA A 219 11.22 13.78 -2.77
CA ALA A 219 12.59 13.29 -2.87
C ALA A 219 13.62 14.41 -2.64
N ARG A 220 13.41 15.58 -3.26
CA ARG A 220 14.29 16.76 -3.08
C ARG A 220 14.29 17.24 -1.64
N ALA A 221 13.12 17.31 -0.99
CA ALA A 221 13.03 17.73 0.42
C ALA A 221 13.84 16.78 1.31
N MET A 222 13.66 15.46 1.17
CA MET A 222 14.39 14.47 1.93
C MET A 222 15.89 14.51 1.63
N PHE A 223 16.26 14.67 0.34
CA PHE A 223 17.64 14.82 -0.08
C PHE A 223 18.30 16.03 0.58
N THR A 224 17.63 17.19 0.57
CA THR A 224 18.15 18.42 1.20
C THR A 224 18.41 18.24 2.68
N LEU A 225 17.54 17.47 3.38
CA LEU A 225 17.63 17.29 4.82
C LEU A 225 18.71 16.27 5.24
N LEU A 226 18.98 15.25 4.42
CA LEU A 226 19.78 14.08 4.82
C LEU A 226 21.05 13.88 4.00
N ASN A 227 21.25 14.59 2.87
CA ASN A 227 22.40 14.39 2.03
C ASN A 227 23.70 14.78 2.73
N GLY A 228 24.68 13.89 2.71
CA GLY A 228 25.98 14.09 3.35
C GLY A 228 26.02 13.77 4.85
N GLU A 229 24.92 13.37 5.46
CA GLU A 229 24.92 12.93 6.87
C GLU A 229 25.58 11.55 7.01
N PRO A 230 26.64 11.42 7.82
CA PRO A 230 27.32 10.14 8.05
C PRO A 230 26.35 9.09 8.61
N GLY A 231 26.43 7.86 8.10
CA GLY A 231 25.59 6.75 8.53
C GLY A 231 24.20 6.71 7.88
N ILE A 232 23.86 7.68 7.00
CA ILE A 232 22.63 7.72 6.22
C ILE A 232 22.95 7.57 4.74
N ARG A 233 22.34 6.60 4.10
CA ARG A 233 22.40 6.39 2.65
C ARG A 233 21.04 6.69 2.03
N LEU A 234 21.02 7.59 1.05
CA LEU A 234 19.84 7.88 0.24
C LEU A 234 19.77 6.89 -0.92
N VAL A 235 18.68 6.17 -1.02
CA VAL A 235 18.44 5.12 -2.02
C VAL A 235 17.37 5.62 -3.00
N ALA A 236 17.62 5.47 -4.29
CA ALA A 236 16.61 5.76 -5.31
C ALA A 236 15.31 4.93 -5.08
N PRO A 237 14.17 5.36 -5.60
CA PRO A 237 12.95 4.57 -5.53
C PRO A 237 13.20 3.12 -5.98
N LEU A 238 12.76 2.16 -5.17
CA LEU A 238 12.96 0.74 -5.42
C LEU A 238 11.71 0.14 -6.08
N GLY A 239 11.91 -0.74 -7.07
CA GLY A 239 10.85 -1.64 -7.51
C GLY A 239 10.52 -2.67 -6.43
N HIS A 240 9.35 -3.32 -6.53
CA HIS A 240 8.81 -4.19 -5.47
C HIS A 240 9.78 -5.30 -5.05
N HIS A 241 10.40 -6.01 -6.00
CA HIS A 241 11.39 -7.05 -5.73
C HIS A 241 12.60 -6.52 -4.92
N ALA A 242 13.13 -5.37 -5.30
CA ALA A 242 14.26 -4.75 -4.60
C ALA A 242 13.87 -4.24 -3.20
N MET A 243 12.61 -3.79 -3.03
CA MET A 243 12.07 -3.40 -1.73
C MET A 243 11.95 -4.60 -0.80
N ILE A 244 11.45 -5.74 -1.27
CA ILE A 244 11.39 -6.98 -0.50
C ILE A 244 12.80 -7.39 -0.04
N ASP A 245 13.80 -7.35 -0.93
CA ASP A 245 15.18 -7.67 -0.55
C ASP A 245 15.74 -6.70 0.48
N ALA A 246 15.45 -5.39 0.36
CA ALA A 246 15.84 -4.38 1.34
C ALA A 246 15.18 -4.63 2.71
N MET A 247 13.88 -4.92 2.74
CA MET A 247 13.14 -5.25 3.97
C MET A 247 13.73 -6.49 4.65
N ARG A 248 14.02 -7.56 3.91
CA ARG A 248 14.62 -8.80 4.44
C ARG A 248 16.00 -8.59 5.08
N ARG A 249 16.73 -7.57 4.64
CA ARG A 249 18.08 -7.23 5.13
C ARG A 249 18.06 -6.23 6.28
N ALA A 250 16.93 -5.57 6.52
CA ALA A 250 16.78 -4.61 7.60
C ALA A 250 16.60 -5.32 8.96
N ASP A 251 17.16 -4.76 10.01
CA ASP A 251 16.94 -5.19 11.38
C ASP A 251 15.69 -4.51 11.98
N LEU A 252 15.36 -3.30 11.44
CA LEU A 252 14.18 -2.52 11.80
C LEU A 252 13.73 -1.72 10.59
N ILE A 253 12.42 -1.63 10.37
CA ILE A 253 11.83 -0.80 9.32
C ILE A 253 11.11 0.38 9.96
N LEU A 254 11.21 1.57 9.35
CA LEU A 254 10.41 2.75 9.66
C LEU A 254 9.60 3.09 8.42
N SER A 255 8.27 3.02 8.48
CA SER A 255 7.42 3.24 7.30
C SER A 255 6.04 3.77 7.63
N ASP A 256 5.46 4.57 6.72
CA ASP A 256 4.05 4.97 6.72
C ASP A 256 3.21 4.22 5.67
N SER A 257 3.83 3.30 4.93
CA SER A 257 3.17 2.51 3.89
C SER A 257 2.23 1.45 4.47
N GLY A 258 1.00 1.36 3.92
CA GLY A 258 0.06 0.29 4.28
C GLY A 258 0.59 -1.10 3.94
N GLY A 259 1.12 -1.30 2.72
CA GLY A 259 1.67 -2.58 2.30
C GLY A 259 2.84 -3.04 3.18
N VAL A 260 3.73 -2.14 3.57
CA VAL A 260 4.85 -2.47 4.48
C VAL A 260 4.35 -2.90 5.86
N GLN A 261 3.19 -2.40 6.33
CA GLN A 261 2.59 -2.84 7.60
C GLN A 261 2.11 -4.30 7.56
N GLU A 262 1.85 -4.83 6.38
CA GLU A 262 1.49 -6.23 6.15
C GLU A 262 2.72 -7.09 5.84
N GLU A 263 3.60 -6.58 5.00
CA GLU A 263 4.78 -7.31 4.51
C GLU A 263 5.88 -7.46 5.58
N ALA A 264 6.15 -6.42 6.38
CA ALA A 264 7.20 -6.46 7.39
C ALA A 264 6.95 -7.55 8.46
N PRO A 265 5.73 -7.69 9.04
CA PRO A 265 5.41 -8.80 9.91
C PRO A 265 5.54 -10.17 9.24
N ALA A 266 5.10 -10.31 7.98
CA ALA A 266 5.21 -11.55 7.22
C ALA A 266 6.68 -11.97 6.99
N LEU A 267 7.58 -10.98 6.89
CA LEU A 267 9.03 -11.18 6.84
C LEU A 267 9.68 -11.38 8.21
N GLY A 268 8.93 -11.24 9.30
CA GLY A 268 9.44 -11.25 10.67
C GLY A 268 10.38 -10.07 10.97
N VAL A 269 10.18 -8.91 10.34
CA VAL A 269 10.97 -7.70 10.56
C VAL A 269 10.19 -6.74 11.43
N PRO A 270 10.72 -6.26 12.57
CA PRO A 270 10.06 -5.25 13.39
C PRO A 270 9.82 -3.95 12.60
N LEU A 271 8.69 -3.29 12.91
CA LEU A 271 8.26 -2.09 12.19
C LEU A 271 7.90 -0.95 13.15
N LEU A 272 8.44 0.23 12.92
CA LEU A 272 7.93 1.48 13.47
C LEU A 272 7.04 2.16 12.43
N VAL A 273 5.76 2.26 12.74
CA VAL A 273 4.76 2.87 11.85
C VAL A 273 4.77 4.38 12.04
N LEU A 274 5.17 5.11 11.00
CA LEU A 274 5.28 6.58 10.98
C LEU A 274 3.92 7.25 10.77
N ARG A 275 2.89 6.78 11.51
CA ARG A 275 1.51 7.27 11.45
C ARG A 275 0.93 7.41 12.85
N HIS A 276 -0.14 8.19 12.98
CA HIS A 276 -0.88 8.35 14.25
C HIS A 276 -1.98 7.31 14.43
N SER A 277 -2.51 6.79 13.34
CA SER A 277 -3.52 5.73 13.30
C SER A 277 -3.20 4.74 12.19
N THR A 278 -3.78 3.55 12.25
CA THR A 278 -3.66 2.55 11.19
C THR A 278 -5.01 1.84 10.99
N GLU A 279 -5.31 1.54 9.76
CA GLU A 279 -6.40 0.67 9.34
C GLU A 279 -6.05 -0.83 9.43
N ARG A 280 -4.84 -1.14 9.89
CA ARG A 280 -4.27 -2.49 10.05
C ARG A 280 -3.84 -2.72 11.49
N PRO A 281 -4.78 -2.78 12.45
CA PRO A 281 -4.45 -2.90 13.87
C PRO A 281 -3.72 -4.20 14.20
N GLU A 282 -3.90 -5.25 13.39
CA GLU A 282 -3.33 -6.57 13.64
C GLU A 282 -1.78 -6.55 13.69
N CYS A 283 -1.13 -5.69 12.91
CA CYS A 283 0.33 -5.57 12.94
C CYS A 283 0.84 -5.01 14.28
N VAL A 284 0.05 -4.14 14.92
CA VAL A 284 0.35 -3.56 16.24
C VAL A 284 -0.03 -4.53 17.35
N GLU A 285 -1.20 -5.15 17.26
CA GLU A 285 -1.71 -6.12 18.24
C GLU A 285 -0.81 -7.36 18.34
N SER A 286 -0.21 -7.78 17.23
CA SER A 286 0.77 -8.88 17.22
C SER A 286 2.09 -8.54 17.92
N GLY A 287 2.32 -7.28 18.27
CA GLY A 287 3.56 -6.79 18.85
C GLY A 287 4.72 -6.65 17.86
N ASN A 288 4.48 -6.83 16.58
CA ASN A 288 5.51 -6.73 15.53
C ASN A 288 5.69 -5.29 15.03
N ALA A 289 4.71 -4.42 15.26
CA ALA A 289 4.73 -3.03 14.88
C ALA A 289 4.37 -2.11 16.04
N LEU A 290 4.91 -0.89 16.03
CA LEU A 290 4.61 0.16 17.00
C LEU A 290 4.26 1.46 16.26
N LEU A 291 3.12 2.09 16.60
CA LEU A 291 2.73 3.40 16.10
C LEU A 291 3.54 4.50 16.81
N VAL A 292 4.40 5.18 16.06
CA VAL A 292 5.29 6.22 16.60
C VAL A 292 5.05 7.61 16.01
N GLY A 293 4.40 7.67 14.84
CA GLY A 293 4.30 8.91 14.07
C GLY A 293 5.66 9.40 13.59
N THR A 294 5.77 10.70 13.27
CA THR A 294 7.02 11.30 12.77
C THR A 294 7.73 12.19 13.78
N ARG A 295 7.21 12.33 15.02
CA ARG A 295 7.83 13.20 16.05
C ARG A 295 9.20 12.66 16.44
N THR A 296 10.22 13.53 16.36
CA THR A 296 11.63 13.20 16.59
C THR A 296 11.86 12.35 17.85
N HIS A 297 11.35 12.81 19.00
CA HIS A 297 11.58 12.09 20.27
C HIS A 297 10.94 10.70 20.28
N ARG A 298 9.71 10.56 19.72
CA ARG A 298 9.00 9.27 19.66
C ARG A 298 9.74 8.24 18.82
N VAL A 299 10.31 8.68 17.68
CA VAL A 299 11.09 7.81 16.80
C VAL A 299 12.41 7.37 17.47
N ILE A 300 13.04 8.26 18.26
CA ILE A 300 14.30 7.93 18.93
C ILE A 300 14.07 7.01 20.15
N GLU A 301 12.98 7.21 20.88
CA GLU A 301 12.65 6.40 22.07
C GLU A 301 12.25 4.96 21.74
N ALA A 302 11.55 4.77 20.61
CA ALA A 302 11.09 3.46 20.16
C ALA A 302 12.24 2.59 19.62
#